data_a1c7a4387aa550b4ed4c6b992e48f791
#
_entry.id   a1c7a4387aa550b4ed4c6b992e48f791
#
_cell.length_a   1.000
_cell.length_b   1.000
_cell.length_c   1.000
_cell.angle_alpha   90.00
_cell.angle_beta   90.00
_cell.angle_gamma   90.00
#
_symmetry.space_group_name_H-M   'P 1'
#
loop_
_entity.id
_entity.type
_entity.pdbx_description
1 polymer ?
#
loop_
_entity_poly.entity_id
_entity_poly.type
_entity_poly.pdbx_seq_one_letter_code
_entity_poly.pdbx_strand_id
1 'polypeptide(L)'
;VAVATILKSPGAGVRKAVVLVVAALVSAGVHFTTIETGVSNWNLGALLGMPEYMNGIWYLSLMTIGVGFIAGRGGIAFIIGGFVAYWFLSPLLSAMGAFPVDAAGETINQPGPLRLLLYRPLGIGMLIGGAIMGVILASPLIVSAIKSMQKAAQVETGASKDEMPIKLLYFAVGGAAILLCVMAASSAESVGIGRGIGMALLGTLWIWMAGIILSEAIGRTNWSPLSGMTLVGITLLIVLTQAFGMERSDSIIAALMVGAAMCVAMSQATDLMLDLKTGYLVGATPRMQQIGQFAGAWLGPIVVIGVIFVLNESHGLGSEKLPAPQAQALASTIDGIMGGDVPTQKYAAGAILGGILSAVMGGLGITVGLGFYLPFNIVLTYSLGTLARELSDRIKGQTWSEEVGIPIAAGLIVGEALVGVGDALHIVLSS
;
A
#
# COMPACT_ATOMS: atom_id res chain seq x y z
N VAL A 1 1.45 -3.84 20.36
CA VAL A 1 0.88 -4.24 21.69
C VAL A 1 -0.01 -5.48 21.52
N ALA A 2 -0.99 -5.49 20.62
CA ALA A 2 -1.91 -6.63 20.43
C ALA A 2 -1.18 -7.97 20.16
N VAL A 3 -0.20 -7.97 19.23
CA VAL A 3 0.61 -9.16 18.93
C VAL A 3 1.38 -9.65 20.16
N ALA A 4 2.00 -8.74 20.92
CA ALA A 4 2.71 -9.08 22.13
C ALA A 4 1.77 -9.70 23.21
N THR A 5 0.55 -9.21 23.33
CA THR A 5 -0.47 -9.77 24.22
C THR A 5 -0.86 -11.19 23.80
N ILE A 6 -1.01 -11.43 22.50
CA ILE A 6 -1.30 -12.76 21.96
C ILE A 6 -0.17 -13.74 22.28
N LEU A 7 1.09 -13.34 22.05
CA LEU A 7 2.26 -14.18 22.32
C LEU A 7 2.43 -14.50 23.80
N LYS A 8 2.00 -13.62 24.70
CA LYS A 8 2.05 -13.84 26.16
C LYS A 8 0.92 -14.74 26.71
N SER A 9 -0.10 -15.07 25.91
CA SER A 9 -1.27 -15.84 26.35
C SER A 9 -1.05 -17.34 26.14
N PRO A 10 -0.69 -18.16 27.14
CA PRO A 10 -0.49 -19.59 27.01
C PRO A 10 -1.79 -20.28 26.58
N GLY A 11 -1.74 -21.20 25.60
CA GLY A 11 -2.87 -22.00 25.16
C GLY A 11 -3.88 -21.30 24.23
N ALA A 12 -3.84 -19.98 24.07
CA ALA A 12 -4.71 -19.25 23.14
C ALA A 12 -4.34 -19.53 21.66
N GLY A 13 -3.10 -19.95 21.38
CA GLY A 13 -2.59 -20.15 20.02
C GLY A 13 -3.33 -21.22 19.23
N VAL A 14 -3.58 -22.39 19.81
CA VAL A 14 -4.24 -23.51 19.11
C VAL A 14 -5.67 -23.14 18.74
N ARG A 15 -6.45 -22.57 19.65
CA ARG A 15 -7.83 -22.15 19.37
C ARG A 15 -7.87 -21.08 18.26
N LYS A 16 -6.98 -20.10 18.30
CA LYS A 16 -6.87 -19.05 17.26
C LYS A 16 -6.46 -19.64 15.92
N ALA A 17 -5.50 -20.58 15.92
CA ALA A 17 -5.08 -21.29 14.72
C ALA A 17 -6.23 -22.10 14.10
N VAL A 18 -7.00 -22.84 14.90
CA VAL A 18 -8.17 -23.59 14.41
C VAL A 18 -9.22 -22.66 13.81
N VAL A 19 -9.54 -21.56 14.49
CA VAL A 19 -10.49 -20.55 13.99
C VAL A 19 -10.02 -19.97 12.66
N LEU A 20 -8.74 -19.61 12.54
CA LEU A 20 -8.14 -19.12 11.31
C LEU A 20 -8.23 -20.13 10.17
N VAL A 21 -7.84 -21.40 10.42
CA VAL A 21 -7.87 -22.47 9.41
C VAL A 21 -9.30 -22.74 8.95
N VAL A 22 -10.26 -22.81 9.87
CA VAL A 22 -11.67 -23.01 9.51
C VAL A 22 -12.18 -21.85 8.64
N ALA A 23 -11.89 -20.61 9.03
CA ALA A 23 -12.26 -19.44 8.23
C ALA A 23 -11.58 -19.42 6.85
N ALA A 24 -10.32 -19.88 6.77
CA ALA A 24 -9.60 -20.01 5.51
C ALA A 24 -10.25 -21.07 4.60
N LEU A 25 -10.62 -22.22 5.12
CA LEU A 25 -11.31 -23.26 4.34
C LEU A 25 -12.67 -22.79 3.83
N VAL A 26 -13.45 -22.07 4.66
CA VAL A 26 -14.73 -21.48 4.24
C VAL A 26 -14.51 -20.46 3.12
N SER A 27 -13.57 -19.56 3.28
CA SER A 27 -13.27 -18.54 2.26
C SER A 27 -12.75 -19.14 0.97
N ALA A 28 -11.87 -20.13 1.06
CA ALA A 28 -11.39 -20.90 -0.09
C ALA A 28 -12.54 -21.58 -0.85
N GLY A 29 -13.46 -22.23 -0.14
CA GLY A 29 -14.63 -22.87 -0.74
C GLY A 29 -15.57 -21.88 -1.44
N VAL A 30 -15.85 -20.74 -0.80
CA VAL A 30 -16.67 -19.68 -1.40
C VAL A 30 -15.99 -19.12 -2.65
N HIS A 31 -14.71 -18.80 -2.59
CA HIS A 31 -13.97 -18.23 -3.74
C HIS A 31 -13.86 -19.24 -4.89
N PHE A 32 -13.60 -20.50 -4.60
CA PHE A 32 -13.60 -21.57 -5.59
C PHE A 32 -14.97 -21.66 -6.33
N THR A 33 -16.08 -21.58 -5.58
CA THR A 33 -17.42 -21.57 -6.21
C THR A 33 -17.65 -20.30 -7.05
N THR A 34 -17.12 -19.14 -6.68
CA THR A 34 -17.23 -17.93 -7.52
C THR A 34 -16.43 -18.04 -8.82
N ILE A 35 -15.28 -18.73 -8.81
CA ILE A 35 -14.49 -19.03 -10.01
C ILE A 35 -15.27 -19.99 -10.93
N GLU A 36 -15.75 -21.11 -10.41
CA GLU A 36 -16.46 -22.12 -11.19
C GLU A 36 -17.78 -21.62 -11.78
N THR A 37 -18.52 -20.82 -11.04
CA THR A 37 -19.81 -20.26 -11.49
C THR A 37 -19.69 -19.00 -12.33
N GLY A 38 -18.54 -18.33 -12.29
CA GLY A 38 -18.34 -17.01 -12.92
C GLY A 38 -19.12 -15.87 -12.24
N VAL A 39 -19.81 -16.14 -11.11
CA VAL A 39 -20.62 -15.14 -10.40
C VAL A 39 -19.79 -14.48 -9.30
N SER A 40 -19.15 -13.38 -9.63
CA SER A 40 -18.33 -12.60 -8.69
C SER A 40 -19.02 -11.32 -8.18
N ASN A 41 -20.12 -10.92 -8.80
CA ASN A 41 -20.79 -9.65 -8.48
C ASN A 41 -22.31 -9.81 -8.45
N TRP A 42 -22.97 -9.16 -7.49
CA TRP A 42 -24.42 -9.03 -7.43
C TRP A 42 -24.87 -7.58 -7.59
N ASN A 43 -25.71 -7.30 -8.56
CA ASN A 43 -26.23 -5.95 -8.78
C ASN A 43 -27.44 -5.68 -7.87
N LEU A 44 -27.18 -5.30 -6.62
CA LEU A 44 -28.19 -4.90 -5.66
C LEU A 44 -28.84 -3.57 -6.03
N GLY A 45 -28.09 -2.69 -6.70
CA GLY A 45 -28.60 -1.39 -7.15
C GLY A 45 -29.76 -1.54 -8.12
N ALA A 46 -29.69 -2.49 -9.06
CA ALA A 46 -30.79 -2.79 -9.97
C ALA A 46 -32.05 -3.29 -9.25
N LEU A 47 -31.90 -4.09 -8.20
CA LEU A 47 -33.02 -4.56 -7.37
C LEU A 47 -33.68 -3.42 -6.58
N LEU A 48 -32.91 -2.39 -6.22
CA LEU A 48 -33.38 -1.23 -5.44
C LEU A 48 -33.79 -0.04 -6.33
N GLY A 49 -33.74 -0.19 -7.66
CA GLY A 49 -34.05 0.88 -8.60
C GLY A 49 -33.04 2.04 -8.56
N MET A 50 -31.81 1.79 -8.14
CA MET A 50 -30.74 2.81 -8.11
C MET A 50 -30.24 3.12 -9.52
N PRO A 51 -29.94 4.39 -9.85
CA PRO A 51 -29.26 4.74 -11.09
C PRO A 51 -27.92 4.01 -11.24
N GLU A 52 -27.56 3.61 -12.46
CA GLU A 52 -26.32 2.84 -12.73
C GLU A 52 -25.05 3.57 -12.26
N TYR A 53 -24.99 4.90 -12.40
CA TYR A 53 -23.85 5.70 -11.98
C TYR A 53 -23.55 5.64 -10.48
N MET A 54 -24.51 5.22 -9.64
CA MET A 54 -24.31 5.02 -8.20
C MET A 54 -23.61 3.70 -7.89
N ASN A 55 -23.45 2.81 -8.88
CA ASN A 55 -22.73 1.54 -8.77
C ASN A 55 -23.13 0.69 -7.55
N GLY A 56 -24.42 0.35 -7.46
CA GLY A 56 -24.93 -0.53 -6.40
C GLY A 56 -24.57 -2.01 -6.58
N ILE A 57 -23.38 -2.31 -7.10
CA ILE A 57 -22.87 -3.66 -7.34
C ILE A 57 -22.08 -4.12 -6.12
N TRP A 58 -22.44 -5.29 -5.62
CA TRP A 58 -21.73 -5.94 -4.52
C TRP A 58 -20.75 -6.97 -5.05
N TYR A 59 -19.48 -6.83 -4.69
CA TYR A 59 -18.43 -7.79 -5.00
C TYR A 59 -18.38 -8.89 -3.94
N LEU A 60 -18.52 -10.15 -4.36
CA LEU A 60 -18.53 -11.31 -3.49
C LEU A 60 -17.11 -11.74 -3.13
N SER A 61 -16.51 -11.11 -2.15
CA SER A 61 -15.17 -11.40 -1.66
C SER A 61 -15.13 -11.39 -0.13
N LEU A 62 -14.87 -12.56 0.44
CA LEU A 62 -14.69 -12.70 1.89
C LEU A 62 -13.34 -12.12 2.33
N MET A 63 -12.32 -12.15 1.46
CA MET A 63 -11.05 -11.46 1.67
C MET A 63 -11.27 -9.97 1.87
N THR A 64 -12.02 -9.31 1.00
CA THR A 64 -12.30 -7.87 1.10
C THR A 64 -13.07 -7.54 2.38
N ILE A 65 -14.02 -8.38 2.79
CA ILE A 65 -14.71 -8.26 4.10
C ILE A 65 -13.72 -8.42 5.25
N GLY A 66 -12.83 -9.41 5.17
CA GLY A 66 -11.78 -9.63 6.17
C GLY A 66 -10.85 -8.44 6.33
N VAL A 67 -10.41 -7.85 5.22
CA VAL A 67 -9.56 -6.63 5.23
C VAL A 67 -10.30 -5.46 5.88
N GLY A 68 -11.57 -5.24 5.54
CA GLY A 68 -12.40 -4.21 6.18
C GLY A 68 -12.59 -4.43 7.68
N PHE A 69 -12.77 -5.68 8.12
CA PHE A 69 -12.86 -6.03 9.54
C PHE A 69 -11.57 -5.73 10.31
N ILE A 70 -10.42 -6.11 9.76
CA ILE A 70 -9.11 -5.83 10.39
C ILE A 70 -8.84 -4.33 10.47
N ALA A 71 -9.11 -3.59 9.40
CA ALA A 71 -8.92 -2.15 9.36
C ALA A 71 -9.83 -1.40 10.35
N GLY A 72 -11.04 -1.88 10.57
CA GLY A 72 -12.00 -1.29 11.49
C GLY A 72 -12.16 0.21 11.26
N ARG A 73 -12.05 1.03 12.31
CA ARG A 73 -12.18 2.50 12.22
C ARG A 73 -11.13 3.15 11.31
N GLY A 74 -9.96 2.55 11.15
CA GLY A 74 -8.93 3.03 10.23
C GLY A 74 -9.36 3.02 8.76
N GLY A 75 -10.31 2.16 8.38
CA GLY A 75 -10.87 2.06 7.04
C GLY A 75 -11.96 3.09 6.71
N ILE A 76 -12.46 3.85 7.69
CA ILE A 76 -13.60 4.78 7.50
C ILE A 76 -13.28 5.84 6.44
N ALA A 77 -12.08 6.39 6.42
CA ALA A 77 -11.69 7.40 5.42
C ALA A 77 -11.74 6.84 3.99
N PHE A 78 -11.35 5.57 3.79
CA PHE A 78 -11.47 4.87 2.51
C PHE A 78 -12.94 4.72 2.08
N ILE A 79 -13.79 4.30 3.00
CA ILE A 79 -15.24 4.15 2.78
C ILE A 79 -15.86 5.49 2.40
N ILE A 80 -15.57 6.54 3.18
CA ILE A 80 -16.05 7.90 2.89
C ILE A 80 -15.66 8.32 1.47
N GLY A 81 -14.42 8.08 1.04
CA GLY A 81 -13.98 8.40 -0.30
C GLY A 81 -14.84 7.78 -1.39
N GLY A 82 -15.12 6.48 -1.32
CA GLY A 82 -15.96 5.80 -2.30
C GLY A 82 -17.41 6.25 -2.26
N PHE A 83 -18.01 6.37 -1.08
CA PHE A 83 -19.39 6.85 -0.96
C PHE A 83 -19.56 8.30 -1.43
N VAL A 84 -18.59 9.17 -1.13
CA VAL A 84 -18.60 10.55 -1.63
C VAL A 84 -18.51 10.58 -3.16
N ALA A 85 -17.66 9.76 -3.77
CA ALA A 85 -17.55 9.69 -5.22
C ALA A 85 -18.85 9.23 -5.88
N TYR A 86 -19.37 8.06 -5.49
CA TYR A 86 -20.44 7.40 -6.22
C TYR A 86 -21.85 7.74 -5.74
N TRP A 87 -22.06 7.97 -4.43
CA TRP A 87 -23.39 8.20 -3.88
C TRP A 87 -23.69 9.66 -3.59
N PHE A 88 -22.70 10.53 -3.60
CA PHE A 88 -22.86 11.97 -3.42
C PHE A 88 -22.50 12.75 -4.69
N LEU A 89 -21.28 12.60 -5.19
CA LEU A 89 -20.79 13.37 -6.33
C LEU A 89 -21.47 12.95 -7.65
N SER A 90 -21.68 11.65 -7.89
CA SER A 90 -22.36 11.19 -9.10
C SER A 90 -23.79 11.74 -9.24
N PRO A 91 -24.68 11.66 -8.23
CA PRO A 91 -26.01 12.28 -8.32
C PRO A 91 -25.94 13.80 -8.51
N LEU A 92 -25.01 14.47 -7.85
CA LEU A 92 -24.82 15.92 -8.00
C LEU A 92 -24.44 16.30 -9.44
N LEU A 93 -23.44 15.60 -10.01
CA LEU A 93 -22.98 15.82 -11.38
C LEU A 93 -24.06 15.46 -12.41
N SER A 94 -24.85 14.41 -12.16
CA SER A 94 -26.02 14.05 -12.98
C SER A 94 -27.03 15.16 -12.98
N ALA A 95 -27.39 15.70 -11.82
CA ALA A 95 -28.35 16.79 -11.69
C ALA A 95 -27.87 18.10 -12.36
N MET A 96 -26.54 18.31 -12.40
CA MET A 96 -25.93 19.48 -13.05
C MET A 96 -25.68 19.26 -14.55
N GLY A 97 -25.95 18.09 -15.11
CA GLY A 97 -25.59 17.74 -16.49
C GLY A 97 -24.08 17.79 -16.76
N ALA A 98 -23.25 17.57 -15.72
CA ALA A 98 -21.81 17.74 -15.76
C ALA A 98 -21.03 16.41 -15.90
N PHE A 99 -21.69 15.34 -16.30
CA PHE A 99 -21.01 14.09 -16.62
C PHE A 99 -20.12 14.22 -17.87
N PRO A 100 -19.02 13.47 -17.95
CA PRO A 100 -18.25 13.37 -19.17
C PRO A 100 -19.12 12.88 -20.32
N VAL A 101 -18.81 13.35 -21.52
CA VAL A 101 -19.43 12.88 -22.76
C VAL A 101 -18.42 12.02 -23.54
N ASP A 102 -18.89 11.04 -24.28
CA ASP A 102 -18.07 10.23 -25.15
C ASP A 102 -17.75 10.95 -26.49
N ALA A 103 -17.05 10.26 -27.38
CA ALA A 103 -16.72 10.82 -28.71
C ALA A 103 -17.95 11.03 -29.60
N ALA A 104 -19.08 10.40 -29.30
CA ALA A 104 -20.35 10.56 -30.00
C ALA A 104 -21.21 11.68 -29.40
N GLY A 105 -20.78 12.30 -28.28
CA GLY A 105 -21.52 13.33 -27.57
C GLY A 105 -22.57 12.77 -26.60
N GLU A 106 -22.59 11.47 -26.34
CA GLU A 106 -23.49 10.85 -25.40
C GLU A 106 -22.96 10.95 -23.96
N THR A 107 -23.87 11.19 -23.01
CA THR A 107 -23.51 11.30 -21.58
C THR A 107 -23.11 9.95 -21.02
N ILE A 108 -21.93 9.87 -20.40
CA ILE A 108 -21.41 8.66 -19.78
C ILE A 108 -22.04 8.45 -18.40
N ASN A 109 -22.97 7.49 -18.32
CA ASN A 109 -23.68 7.15 -17.07
C ASN A 109 -23.21 5.84 -16.42
N GLN A 110 -22.38 5.05 -17.12
CA GLN A 110 -21.92 3.76 -16.63
C GLN A 110 -20.79 3.92 -15.60
N PRO A 111 -20.80 3.14 -14.50
CA PRO A 111 -19.84 3.30 -13.40
C PRO A 111 -18.40 3.03 -13.82
N GLY A 112 -18.13 2.06 -14.73
CA GLY A 112 -16.80 1.74 -15.21
C GLY A 112 -16.14 2.92 -15.97
N PRO A 113 -16.73 3.42 -17.06
CA PRO A 113 -16.23 4.60 -17.77
C PRO A 113 -16.15 5.85 -16.90
N LEU A 114 -17.15 6.13 -16.04
CA LEU A 114 -17.08 7.25 -15.08
C LEU A 114 -15.88 7.14 -14.15
N ARG A 115 -15.59 5.93 -13.67
CA ARG A 115 -14.40 5.69 -12.87
C ARG A 115 -13.13 6.02 -13.63
N LEU A 116 -12.99 5.53 -14.84
CA LEU A 116 -11.77 5.72 -15.65
C LEU A 116 -11.54 7.18 -16.02
N LEU A 117 -12.60 7.90 -16.37
CA LEU A 117 -12.51 9.27 -16.89
C LEU A 117 -12.52 10.33 -15.78
N LEU A 118 -13.14 10.06 -14.64
CA LEU A 118 -13.34 11.07 -13.58
C LEU A 118 -12.75 10.65 -12.24
N TYR A 119 -13.24 9.55 -11.64
CA TYR A 119 -12.89 9.24 -10.25
C TYR A 119 -11.47 8.73 -10.08
N ARG A 120 -10.98 7.90 -11.01
CA ARG A 120 -9.61 7.40 -10.99
C ARG A 120 -8.58 8.53 -11.12
N PRO A 121 -8.68 9.48 -12.09
CA PRO A 121 -7.77 10.62 -12.15
C PRO A 121 -7.83 11.51 -10.90
N LEU A 122 -9.01 11.81 -10.37
CA LEU A 122 -9.14 12.55 -9.12
C LEU A 122 -8.50 11.81 -7.95
N GLY A 123 -8.76 10.50 -7.83
CA GLY A 123 -8.17 9.65 -6.80
C GLY A 123 -6.65 9.60 -6.88
N ILE A 124 -6.06 9.47 -8.08
CA ILE A 124 -4.61 9.54 -8.29
C ILE A 124 -4.06 10.90 -7.80
N GLY A 125 -4.71 12.00 -8.20
CA GLY A 125 -4.35 13.32 -7.71
C GLY A 125 -4.38 13.39 -6.18
N MET A 126 -5.44 12.88 -5.55
CA MET A 126 -5.56 12.85 -4.09
C MET A 126 -4.48 12.01 -3.42
N LEU A 127 -4.07 10.88 -4.02
CA LEU A 127 -2.94 10.08 -3.54
C LEU A 127 -1.65 10.89 -3.56
N ILE A 128 -1.36 11.60 -4.67
CA ILE A 128 -0.17 12.43 -4.84
C ILE A 128 -0.16 13.60 -3.83
N GLY A 129 -1.22 14.41 -3.83
CA GLY A 129 -1.31 15.57 -2.95
C GLY A 129 -1.34 15.21 -1.47
N GLY A 130 -2.06 14.12 -1.15
CA GLY A 130 -2.08 13.56 0.21
C GLY A 130 -0.71 13.04 0.65
N ALA A 131 0.04 12.40 -0.25
CA ALA A 131 1.38 11.91 0.01
C ALA A 131 2.37 13.07 0.27
N ILE A 132 2.35 14.10 -0.58
CA ILE A 132 3.19 15.31 -0.40
C ILE A 132 2.86 15.98 0.94
N MET A 133 1.58 16.18 1.23
CA MET A 133 1.16 16.78 2.50
C MET A 133 1.57 15.91 3.69
N GLY A 134 1.50 14.58 3.56
CA GLY A 134 1.96 13.64 4.58
C GLY A 134 3.44 13.83 4.93
N VAL A 135 4.31 14.04 3.92
CA VAL A 135 5.74 14.35 4.13
C VAL A 135 5.91 15.72 4.82
N ILE A 136 5.12 16.73 4.40
CA ILE A 136 5.15 18.07 5.05
C ILE A 136 4.74 17.95 6.52
N LEU A 137 3.68 17.22 6.83
CA LEU A 137 3.23 17.00 8.21
C LEU A 137 4.23 16.18 9.03
N ALA A 138 5.00 15.30 8.40
CA ALA A 138 6.08 14.55 9.04
C ALA A 138 7.35 15.39 9.27
N SER A 139 7.45 16.61 8.74
CA SER A 139 8.66 17.44 8.84
C SER A 139 9.14 17.69 10.28
N PRO A 140 8.29 17.89 11.32
CA PRO A 140 8.76 18.00 12.70
C PRO A 140 9.42 16.71 13.22
N LEU A 141 8.95 15.53 12.70
CA LEU A 141 9.52 14.24 13.04
C LEU A 141 10.92 14.08 12.44
N ILE A 142 11.18 14.66 11.27
CA ILE A 142 12.51 14.69 10.64
C ILE A 142 13.51 15.39 11.58
N VAL A 143 13.13 16.57 12.08
CA VAL A 143 13.98 17.35 13.00
C VAL A 143 14.20 16.56 14.32
N SER A 144 13.15 15.92 14.83
CA SER A 144 13.23 15.08 16.04
C SER A 144 14.16 13.88 15.82
N ALA A 145 14.04 13.20 14.68
CA ALA A 145 14.88 12.07 14.32
C ALA A 145 16.35 12.43 14.23
N ILE A 146 16.69 13.55 13.57
CA ILE A 146 18.07 14.05 13.47
C ILE A 146 18.63 14.37 14.87
N LYS A 147 17.86 15.02 15.72
CA LYS A 147 18.27 15.30 17.11
C LYS A 147 18.49 14.03 17.93
N SER A 148 17.64 13.03 17.76
CA SER A 148 17.79 11.73 18.43
C SER A 148 19.05 11.01 18.01
N MET A 149 19.37 11.02 16.71
CA MET A 149 20.64 10.48 16.19
C MET A 149 21.86 11.18 16.77
N GLN A 150 21.86 12.52 16.80
CA GLN A 150 22.98 13.29 17.36
C GLN A 150 23.21 12.93 18.84
N LYS A 151 22.12 12.77 19.60
CA LYS A 151 22.22 12.31 21.01
C LYS A 151 22.74 10.88 21.11
N ALA A 152 22.27 9.97 20.28
CA ALA A 152 22.74 8.58 20.27
C ALA A 152 24.24 8.47 19.91
N ALA A 153 24.72 9.31 19.00
CA ALA A 153 26.14 9.38 18.62
C ALA A 153 27.04 9.94 19.74
N GLN A 154 26.49 10.72 20.69
CA GLN A 154 27.22 11.30 21.82
C GLN A 154 27.27 10.38 23.06
N VAL A 155 26.38 9.41 23.13
CA VAL A 155 26.40 8.42 24.20
C VAL A 155 27.46 7.38 23.84
N GLU A 156 28.58 7.35 24.57
CA GLU A 156 29.52 6.22 24.53
C GLU A 156 28.75 4.95 24.95
N THR A 157 28.18 4.29 23.99
CA THR A 157 27.59 2.98 24.19
C THR A 157 28.72 2.00 24.42
N GLY A 158 28.92 1.65 25.67
CA GLY A 158 29.41 0.31 25.94
C GLY A 158 28.51 -0.62 25.14
N ALA A 159 29.02 -1.20 24.06
CA ALA A 159 28.26 -2.01 23.11
C ALA A 159 27.38 -2.98 23.93
N SER A 160 26.08 -2.72 23.96
CA SER A 160 25.15 -3.61 24.61
C SER A 160 25.33 -4.98 23.94
N LYS A 161 25.65 -6.03 24.70
CA LYS A 161 25.76 -7.40 24.17
C LYS A 161 24.45 -7.85 23.50
N ASP A 162 23.39 -7.07 23.72
CA ASP A 162 22.01 -7.34 23.30
C ASP A 162 21.67 -6.78 21.91
N GLU A 163 22.58 -6.05 21.25
CA GLU A 163 22.40 -5.50 19.90
C GLU A 163 23.52 -5.94 18.95
N MET A 164 23.26 -5.84 17.64
CA MET A 164 24.28 -6.10 16.63
C MET A 164 25.37 -5.01 16.65
N PRO A 165 26.65 -5.36 16.39
CA PRO A 165 27.73 -4.39 16.40
C PRO A 165 27.52 -3.31 15.34
N ILE A 166 27.67 -2.04 15.72
CA ILE A 166 27.50 -0.88 14.82
C ILE A 166 28.40 -0.93 13.58
N LYS A 167 29.53 -1.63 13.64
CA LYS A 167 30.41 -1.84 12.49
C LYS A 167 29.72 -2.53 11.33
N LEU A 168 28.76 -3.42 11.60
CA LEU A 168 27.97 -4.09 10.57
C LEU A 168 27.09 -3.10 9.79
N LEU A 169 26.66 -1.99 10.40
CA LEU A 169 25.91 -0.94 9.73
C LEU A 169 26.72 -0.32 8.59
N TYR A 170 28.00 -0.02 8.80
CA TYR A 170 28.86 0.55 7.75
C TYR A 170 29.03 -0.40 6.58
N PHE A 171 29.22 -1.71 6.86
CA PHE A 171 29.28 -2.74 5.81
C PHE A 171 27.93 -2.89 5.09
N ALA A 172 26.81 -2.84 5.81
CA ALA A 172 25.48 -2.92 5.22
C ALA A 172 25.20 -1.72 4.31
N VAL A 173 25.51 -0.50 4.75
CA VAL A 173 25.32 0.73 3.95
C VAL A 173 26.22 0.69 2.70
N GLY A 174 27.49 0.30 2.85
CA GLY A 174 28.40 0.14 1.71
C GLY A 174 27.92 -0.93 0.73
N GLY A 175 27.52 -2.09 1.24
CA GLY A 175 26.94 -3.16 0.42
C GLY A 175 25.67 -2.75 -0.30
N ALA A 176 24.75 -2.05 0.39
CA ALA A 176 23.52 -1.52 -0.21
C ALA A 176 23.82 -0.51 -1.33
N ALA A 177 24.78 0.40 -1.11
CA ALA A 177 25.19 1.36 -2.13
C ALA A 177 25.77 0.66 -3.38
N ILE A 178 26.59 -0.39 -3.19
CA ILE A 178 27.13 -1.20 -4.29
C ILE A 178 25.99 -1.90 -5.04
N LEU A 179 25.06 -2.55 -4.34
CA LEU A 179 23.91 -3.23 -4.96
C LEU A 179 23.04 -2.27 -5.72
N LEU A 180 22.73 -1.08 -5.18
CA LEU A 180 21.98 -0.04 -5.87
C LEU A 180 22.73 0.46 -7.10
N CYS A 181 24.06 0.60 -7.03
CA CYS A 181 24.87 1.01 -8.17
C CYS A 181 24.85 -0.04 -9.29
N VAL A 182 25.02 -1.31 -8.96
CA VAL A 182 24.95 -2.42 -9.93
C VAL A 182 23.56 -2.47 -10.56
N MET A 183 22.51 -2.36 -9.75
CA MET A 183 21.13 -2.39 -10.21
C MET A 183 20.81 -1.19 -11.12
N ALA A 184 21.24 0.01 -10.75
CA ALA A 184 21.08 1.19 -11.59
C ALA A 184 21.86 1.06 -12.92
N ALA A 185 23.15 0.65 -12.85
CA ALA A 185 24.00 0.51 -14.02
C ALA A 185 23.52 -0.57 -14.98
N SER A 186 22.83 -1.61 -14.49
CA SER A 186 22.29 -2.71 -15.29
C SER A 186 20.84 -2.48 -15.75
N SER A 187 20.18 -1.41 -15.29
CA SER A 187 18.78 -1.14 -15.62
C SER A 187 18.56 -0.69 -17.07
N ALA A 188 19.50 0.07 -17.63
CA ALA A 188 19.48 0.51 -19.03
C ALA A 188 20.91 0.75 -19.53
N GLU A 189 21.16 0.52 -20.82
CA GLU A 189 22.49 0.65 -21.44
C GLU A 189 23.09 2.04 -21.28
N SER A 190 22.24 3.08 -21.33
CA SER A 190 22.68 4.47 -21.22
C SER A 190 23.10 4.90 -19.83
N VAL A 191 22.78 4.13 -18.77
CA VAL A 191 23.09 4.52 -17.39
C VAL A 191 24.59 4.40 -17.10
N GLY A 192 25.16 3.25 -17.36
CA GLY A 192 26.56 2.98 -17.09
C GLY A 192 26.94 3.14 -15.61
N ILE A 193 28.19 2.86 -15.26
CA ILE A 193 28.67 2.88 -13.86
C ILE A 193 28.66 4.29 -13.26
N GLY A 194 29.06 5.31 -14.03
CA GLY A 194 29.17 6.68 -13.51
C GLY A 194 27.85 7.28 -13.06
N ARG A 195 26.80 7.16 -13.87
CA ARG A 195 25.44 7.61 -13.53
C ARG A 195 24.83 6.70 -12.45
N GLY A 196 25.11 5.39 -12.51
CA GLY A 196 24.73 4.42 -11.49
C GLY A 196 25.26 4.76 -10.09
N ILE A 197 26.49 5.24 -9.96
CA ILE A 197 27.04 5.74 -8.69
C ILE A 197 26.23 6.92 -8.17
N GLY A 198 25.90 7.89 -9.03
CA GLY A 198 25.09 9.06 -8.63
C GLY A 198 23.71 8.63 -8.10
N MET A 199 23.03 7.71 -8.79
CA MET A 199 21.73 7.18 -8.38
C MET A 199 21.84 6.37 -7.08
N ALA A 200 22.89 5.57 -6.92
CA ALA A 200 23.13 4.78 -5.72
C ALA A 200 23.41 5.67 -4.49
N LEU A 201 24.20 6.72 -4.64
CA LEU A 201 24.46 7.69 -3.57
C LEU A 201 23.19 8.40 -3.13
N LEU A 202 22.39 8.90 -4.08
CA LEU A 202 21.11 9.54 -3.79
C LEU A 202 20.14 8.55 -3.14
N GLY A 203 20.01 7.33 -3.69
CA GLY A 203 19.15 6.29 -3.17
C GLY A 203 19.53 5.85 -1.76
N THR A 204 20.82 5.63 -1.49
CA THR A 204 21.32 5.24 -0.16
C THR A 204 21.08 6.35 0.87
N LEU A 205 21.37 7.60 0.50
CA LEU A 205 21.09 8.76 1.36
C LEU A 205 19.59 8.86 1.66
N TRP A 206 18.76 8.68 0.63
CA TRP A 206 17.30 8.74 0.79
C TRP A 206 16.77 7.63 1.68
N ILE A 207 17.21 6.37 1.48
CA ILE A 207 16.82 5.23 2.33
C ILE A 207 17.15 5.52 3.79
N TRP A 208 18.35 6.05 4.04
CA TRP A 208 18.80 6.37 5.40
C TRP A 208 17.93 7.45 6.04
N MET A 209 17.73 8.59 5.36
CA MET A 209 16.87 9.67 5.85
C MET A 209 15.42 9.22 6.04
N ALA A 210 14.86 8.56 5.02
CA ALA A 210 13.48 8.11 5.04
C ALA A 210 13.25 7.01 6.08
N GLY A 211 14.20 6.10 6.26
CA GLY A 211 14.14 5.06 7.30
C GLY A 211 14.03 5.64 8.70
N ILE A 212 14.80 6.68 9.01
CA ILE A 212 14.72 7.38 10.31
C ILE A 212 13.36 8.05 10.48
N ILE A 213 12.87 8.75 9.43
CA ILE A 213 11.59 9.45 9.47
C ILE A 213 10.45 8.46 9.68
N LEU A 214 10.46 7.36 8.93
CA LEU A 214 9.43 6.32 9.00
C LEU A 214 9.43 5.63 10.37
N SER A 215 10.62 5.32 10.92
CA SER A 215 10.77 4.73 12.25
C SER A 215 10.18 5.62 13.34
N GLU A 216 10.46 6.92 13.30
CA GLU A 216 9.92 7.89 14.26
C GLU A 216 8.40 8.08 14.05
N ALA A 217 7.94 8.17 12.80
CA ALA A 217 6.52 8.33 12.48
C ALA A 217 5.70 7.15 12.98
N ILE A 218 6.11 5.91 12.67
CA ILE A 218 5.36 4.72 13.08
C ILE A 218 5.40 4.51 14.60
N GLY A 219 6.52 4.83 15.23
CA GLY A 219 6.65 4.73 16.68
C GLY A 219 5.72 5.66 17.45
N ARG A 220 5.44 6.85 16.90
CA ARG A 220 4.59 7.87 17.54
C ARG A 220 3.13 7.81 17.12
N THR A 221 2.86 7.57 15.84
CA THR A 221 1.52 7.75 15.26
C THR A 221 0.87 6.44 14.84
N ASN A 222 1.60 5.33 14.86
CA ASN A 222 1.20 4.05 14.25
C ASN A 222 0.80 4.19 12.78
N TRP A 223 1.31 5.22 12.10
CA TRP A 223 1.09 5.50 10.69
C TRP A 223 2.44 5.73 9.99
N SER A 224 2.59 5.16 8.80
CA SER A 224 3.81 5.27 7.99
C SER A 224 3.53 6.02 6.69
N PRO A 225 4.15 7.17 6.43
CA PRO A 225 4.00 7.90 5.17
C PRO A 225 4.85 7.29 4.04
N LEU A 226 4.91 5.94 3.96
CA LEU A 226 5.76 5.19 3.03
C LEU A 226 5.54 5.59 1.57
N SER A 227 4.27 5.68 1.14
CA SER A 227 3.91 6.05 -0.25
C SER A 227 4.43 7.44 -0.62
N GLY A 228 4.30 8.41 0.30
CA GLY A 228 4.81 9.76 0.10
C GLY A 228 6.34 9.80 0.00
N MET A 229 7.02 9.09 0.90
CA MET A 229 8.48 9.02 0.89
C MET A 229 9.01 8.33 -0.36
N THR A 230 8.33 7.27 -0.85
CA THR A 230 8.68 6.61 -2.11
C THR A 230 8.49 7.53 -3.29
N LEU A 231 7.36 8.25 -3.36
CA LEU A 231 7.07 9.18 -4.44
C LEU A 231 8.13 10.29 -4.53
N VAL A 232 8.49 10.91 -3.41
CA VAL A 232 9.54 11.93 -3.37
C VAL A 232 10.89 11.35 -3.78
N GLY A 233 11.26 10.17 -3.28
CA GLY A 233 12.53 9.53 -3.63
C GLY A 233 12.66 9.23 -5.13
N ILE A 234 11.61 8.69 -5.75
CA ILE A 234 11.59 8.43 -7.20
C ILE A 234 11.59 9.75 -8.00
N THR A 235 10.87 10.76 -7.54
CA THR A 235 10.91 12.08 -8.17
C THR A 235 12.33 12.66 -8.18
N LEU A 236 13.06 12.57 -7.08
CA LEU A 236 14.45 12.99 -7.00
C LEU A 236 15.36 12.21 -7.95
N LEU A 237 15.15 10.89 -8.09
CA LEU A 237 15.87 10.06 -9.04
C LEU A 237 15.58 10.47 -10.50
N ILE A 238 14.35 10.75 -10.85
CA ILE A 238 13.96 11.24 -12.19
C ILE A 238 14.63 12.57 -12.50
N VAL A 239 14.60 13.53 -11.56
CA VAL A 239 15.28 14.82 -11.74
C VAL A 239 16.79 14.61 -11.92
N LEU A 240 17.39 13.68 -11.18
CA LEU A 240 18.80 13.35 -11.32
C LEU A 240 19.13 12.74 -12.70
N THR A 241 18.31 11.80 -13.18
CA THR A 241 18.51 11.18 -14.50
C THR A 241 18.32 12.16 -15.65
N GLN A 242 17.39 13.10 -15.51
CA GLN A 242 17.26 14.21 -16.47
C GLN A 242 18.50 15.14 -16.45
N ALA A 243 19.04 15.46 -15.26
CA ALA A 243 20.26 16.22 -15.14
C ALA A 243 21.48 15.51 -15.77
N PHE A 244 21.45 14.18 -15.85
CA PHE A 244 22.44 13.38 -16.57
C PHE A 244 22.21 13.33 -18.09
N GLY A 245 21.16 13.97 -18.61
CA GLY A 245 20.80 13.95 -20.02
C GLY A 245 20.41 12.58 -20.55
N MET A 246 19.74 11.75 -19.70
CA MET A 246 19.28 10.44 -20.10
C MET A 246 18.00 10.53 -20.94
N GLU A 247 17.80 9.57 -21.84
CA GLU A 247 16.55 9.42 -22.56
C GLU A 247 15.38 9.10 -21.63
N ARG A 248 14.16 9.44 -22.07
CA ARG A 248 12.95 9.29 -21.24
C ARG A 248 12.74 7.85 -20.77
N SER A 249 12.84 6.86 -21.67
CA SER A 249 12.64 5.44 -21.36
C SER A 249 13.63 4.96 -20.33
N ASP A 250 14.91 5.26 -20.51
CA ASP A 250 15.99 4.83 -19.65
C ASP A 250 15.93 5.49 -18.27
N SER A 251 15.55 6.78 -18.24
CA SER A 251 15.30 7.52 -17.00
C SER A 251 14.20 6.88 -16.16
N ILE A 252 13.08 6.50 -16.81
CA ILE A 252 11.95 5.85 -16.15
C ILE A 252 12.36 4.49 -15.59
N ILE A 253 12.98 3.64 -16.42
CA ILE A 253 13.38 2.29 -16.02
C ILE A 253 14.36 2.34 -14.85
N ALA A 254 15.41 3.16 -14.97
CA ALA A 254 16.43 3.28 -13.93
C ALA A 254 15.87 3.83 -12.61
N ALA A 255 15.06 4.90 -12.69
CA ALA A 255 14.44 5.49 -11.49
C ALA A 255 13.44 4.54 -10.82
N LEU A 256 12.67 3.76 -11.60
CA LEU A 256 11.76 2.76 -11.05
C LEU A 256 12.50 1.60 -10.40
N MET A 257 13.57 1.10 -11.00
CA MET A 257 14.36 0.00 -10.45
C MET A 257 14.98 0.39 -9.11
N VAL A 258 15.68 1.52 -9.05
CA VAL A 258 16.26 2.03 -7.80
C VAL A 258 15.18 2.44 -6.80
N GLY A 259 14.10 3.04 -7.28
CA GLY A 259 12.96 3.45 -6.46
C GLY A 259 12.22 2.29 -5.83
N ALA A 260 12.05 1.18 -6.54
CA ALA A 260 11.47 -0.05 -5.99
C ALA A 260 12.33 -0.61 -4.85
N ALA A 261 13.66 -0.66 -5.04
CA ALA A 261 14.57 -1.09 -3.98
C ALA A 261 14.51 -0.15 -2.76
N MET A 262 14.44 1.17 -2.99
CA MET A 262 14.25 2.15 -1.90
C MET A 262 12.94 1.90 -1.15
N CYS A 263 11.84 1.65 -1.86
CA CYS A 263 10.53 1.38 -1.26
C CYS A 263 10.58 0.12 -0.38
N VAL A 264 11.16 -0.97 -0.87
CA VAL A 264 11.32 -2.22 -0.12
C VAL A 264 12.19 -2.00 1.12
N ALA A 265 13.32 -1.30 0.99
CA ALA A 265 14.21 -1.02 2.12
C ALA A 265 13.52 -0.17 3.21
N MET A 266 12.75 0.84 2.81
CA MET A 266 11.96 1.68 3.72
C MET A 266 10.85 0.89 4.42
N SER A 267 10.16 0.01 3.70
CA SER A 267 9.13 -0.88 4.27
C SER A 267 9.75 -1.84 5.29
N GLN A 268 10.87 -2.46 4.94
CA GLN A 268 11.58 -3.38 5.82
C GLN A 268 12.07 -2.69 7.11
N ALA A 269 12.54 -1.45 7.03
CA ALA A 269 12.92 -0.67 8.21
C ALA A 269 11.71 -0.42 9.14
N THR A 270 10.54 -0.17 8.57
CA THR A 270 9.29 0.00 9.33
C THR A 270 8.88 -1.29 10.04
N ASP A 271 8.91 -2.41 9.33
CA ASP A 271 8.53 -3.72 9.86
C ASP A 271 9.50 -4.16 10.97
N LEU A 272 10.80 -3.96 10.78
CA LEU A 272 11.81 -4.23 11.80
C LEU A 272 11.54 -3.46 13.10
N MET A 273 11.14 -2.20 13.04
CA MET A 273 10.82 -1.41 14.23
C MET A 273 9.60 -1.94 14.97
N LEU A 274 8.57 -2.40 14.25
CA LEU A 274 7.38 -3.02 14.84
C LEU A 274 7.73 -4.35 15.53
N ASP A 275 8.56 -5.15 14.90
CA ASP A 275 9.02 -6.45 15.42
C ASP A 275 9.90 -6.27 16.66
N LEU A 276 10.86 -5.35 16.63
CA LEU A 276 11.70 -5.03 17.78
C LEU A 276 10.86 -4.53 18.98
N LYS A 277 9.83 -3.71 18.72
CA LYS A 277 8.90 -3.28 19.78
C LYS A 277 8.10 -4.43 20.34
N THR A 278 7.61 -5.33 19.50
CA THR A 278 6.89 -6.53 19.93
C THR A 278 7.81 -7.43 20.78
N GLY A 279 9.03 -7.66 20.31
CA GLY A 279 10.03 -8.43 21.02
C GLY A 279 10.40 -7.82 22.37
N TYR A 280 10.60 -6.53 22.44
CA TYR A 280 10.82 -5.83 23.72
C TYR A 280 9.69 -6.09 24.71
N LEU A 281 8.45 -6.04 24.24
CA LEU A 281 7.27 -6.26 25.10
C LEU A 281 7.17 -7.72 25.58
N VAL A 282 7.68 -8.71 24.83
CA VAL A 282 7.66 -10.13 25.23
C VAL A 282 8.96 -10.57 25.91
N GLY A 283 9.97 -9.71 26.00
CA GLY A 283 11.26 -10.00 26.63
C GLY A 283 12.25 -10.71 25.69
N ALA A 284 12.09 -10.59 24.36
CA ALA A 284 13.03 -11.14 23.40
C ALA A 284 14.29 -10.26 23.28
N THR A 285 15.43 -10.89 23.01
CA THR A 285 16.70 -10.20 22.79
C THR A 285 16.73 -9.53 21.42
N PRO A 286 16.95 -8.20 21.29
CA PRO A 286 16.95 -7.48 20.01
C PRO A 286 17.90 -8.09 18.97
N ARG A 287 19.10 -8.50 19.39
CA ARG A 287 20.10 -9.15 18.52
C ARG A 287 19.57 -10.40 17.84
N MET A 288 18.83 -11.25 18.57
CA MET A 288 18.28 -12.49 17.99
C MET A 288 17.17 -12.19 17.00
N GLN A 289 16.36 -11.16 17.26
CA GLN A 289 15.35 -10.70 16.30
C GLN A 289 15.99 -10.13 15.03
N GLN A 290 17.03 -9.30 15.15
CA GLN A 290 17.77 -8.77 14.02
C GLN A 290 18.37 -9.90 13.16
N ILE A 291 18.99 -10.92 13.79
CA ILE A 291 19.53 -12.09 13.07
C ILE A 291 18.40 -12.85 12.35
N GLY A 292 17.26 -13.07 13.02
CA GLY A 292 16.09 -13.72 12.41
C GLY A 292 15.56 -12.95 11.19
N GLN A 293 15.47 -11.63 11.28
CA GLN A 293 15.08 -10.76 10.16
C GLN A 293 16.05 -10.88 8.98
N PHE A 294 17.36 -10.82 9.23
CA PHE A 294 18.36 -10.99 8.17
C PHE A 294 18.30 -12.38 7.52
N ALA A 295 18.09 -13.42 8.31
CA ALA A 295 17.97 -14.78 7.80
C ALA A 295 16.67 -14.98 6.97
N GLY A 296 15.56 -14.37 7.39
CA GLY A 296 14.26 -14.50 6.71
C GLY A 296 14.07 -13.59 5.50
N ALA A 297 14.77 -12.46 5.44
CA ALA A 297 14.60 -11.44 4.42
C ALA A 297 14.86 -11.91 2.97
N TRP A 298 15.57 -13.02 2.78
CA TRP A 298 15.86 -13.57 1.46
C TRP A 298 14.74 -14.44 0.89
N LEU A 299 14.02 -15.14 1.76
CA LEU A 299 12.98 -16.08 1.33
C LEU A 299 11.74 -15.34 0.78
N GLY A 300 11.33 -14.26 1.47
CA GLY A 300 10.16 -13.46 1.10
C GLY A 300 10.21 -12.95 -0.35
N PRO A 301 11.26 -12.23 -0.76
CA PRO A 301 11.40 -11.71 -2.12
C PRO A 301 11.34 -12.78 -3.21
N ILE A 302 11.94 -13.96 -3.00
CA ILE A 302 11.92 -15.06 -3.96
C ILE A 302 10.48 -15.53 -4.22
N VAL A 303 9.73 -15.76 -3.14
CA VAL A 303 8.32 -16.19 -3.24
C VAL A 303 7.46 -15.09 -3.84
N VAL A 304 7.62 -13.84 -3.38
CA VAL A 304 6.81 -12.69 -3.83
C VAL A 304 7.03 -12.40 -5.30
N ILE A 305 8.28 -12.42 -5.81
CA ILE A 305 8.56 -12.20 -7.23
C ILE A 305 7.89 -13.29 -8.07
N GLY A 306 7.97 -14.56 -7.66
CA GLY A 306 7.29 -15.66 -8.34
C GLY A 306 5.77 -15.45 -8.40
N VAL A 307 5.14 -15.07 -7.29
CA VAL A 307 3.70 -14.79 -7.24
C VAL A 307 3.33 -13.58 -8.09
N ILE A 308 4.10 -12.49 -8.05
CA ILE A 308 3.86 -11.29 -8.88
C ILE A 308 3.93 -11.65 -10.37
N PHE A 309 4.91 -12.47 -10.77
CA PHE A 309 5.03 -12.92 -12.16
C PHE A 309 3.79 -13.71 -12.60
N VAL A 310 3.36 -14.69 -11.81
CA VAL A 310 2.15 -15.48 -12.09
C VAL A 310 0.90 -14.61 -12.18
N LEU A 311 0.72 -13.68 -11.24
CA LEU A 311 -0.43 -12.77 -11.24
C LEU A 311 -0.42 -11.81 -12.44
N ASN A 312 0.76 -11.34 -12.85
CA ASN A 312 0.90 -10.48 -14.02
C ASN A 312 0.54 -11.20 -15.32
N GLU A 313 1.03 -12.44 -15.48
CA GLU A 313 0.74 -13.25 -16.66
C GLU A 313 -0.75 -13.63 -16.75
N SER A 314 -1.38 -13.93 -15.62
CA SER A 314 -2.77 -14.37 -15.61
C SER A 314 -3.80 -13.23 -15.71
N HIS A 315 -3.57 -12.11 -15.02
CA HIS A 315 -4.57 -11.04 -14.90
C HIS A 315 -4.09 -9.66 -15.36
N GLY A 316 -2.78 -9.44 -15.48
CA GLY A 316 -2.16 -8.16 -15.76
C GLY A 316 -2.21 -7.19 -14.56
N LEU A 317 -1.04 -6.74 -14.10
CA LEU A 317 -0.95 -5.74 -13.03
C LEU A 317 -1.54 -4.38 -13.49
N GLY A 318 -2.34 -3.75 -12.65
CA GLY A 318 -3.01 -2.48 -12.96
C GLY A 318 -4.32 -2.63 -13.74
N SER A 319 -4.74 -3.87 -14.07
CA SER A 319 -6.04 -4.16 -14.68
C SER A 319 -7.20 -3.93 -13.69
N GLU A 320 -8.43 -4.08 -14.15
CA GLU A 320 -9.61 -4.01 -13.28
C GLU A 320 -9.66 -5.16 -12.27
N LYS A 321 -9.16 -6.33 -12.64
CA LYS A 321 -9.10 -7.51 -11.77
C LYS A 321 -7.98 -7.41 -10.73
N LEU A 322 -6.87 -6.75 -11.09
CA LEU A 322 -5.70 -6.59 -10.23
C LEU A 322 -5.23 -5.13 -10.18
N PRO A 323 -5.99 -4.22 -9.56
CA PRO A 323 -5.66 -2.81 -9.51
C PRO A 323 -4.40 -2.55 -8.69
N ALA A 324 -3.54 -1.65 -9.18
CA ALA A 324 -2.31 -1.23 -8.53
C ALA A 324 -2.30 0.30 -8.33
N PRO A 325 -3.08 0.82 -7.37
CA PRO A 325 -3.34 2.26 -7.23
C PRO A 325 -2.07 3.08 -6.98
N GLN A 326 -1.17 2.60 -6.16
CA GLN A 326 0.09 3.29 -5.85
C GLN A 326 1.02 3.33 -7.07
N ALA A 327 1.12 2.22 -7.81
CA ALA A 327 1.89 2.16 -9.04
C ALA A 327 1.33 3.10 -10.12
N GLN A 328 0.00 3.20 -10.23
CA GLN A 328 -0.65 4.12 -11.16
C GLN A 328 -0.42 5.59 -10.78
N ALA A 329 -0.47 5.93 -9.49
CA ALA A 329 -0.15 7.26 -9.00
C ALA A 329 1.30 7.64 -9.32
N LEU A 330 2.23 6.70 -9.12
CA LEU A 330 3.63 6.89 -9.43
C LEU A 330 3.86 7.08 -10.93
N ALA A 331 3.31 6.19 -11.77
CA ALA A 331 3.42 6.29 -13.24
C ALA A 331 2.90 7.64 -13.74
N SER A 332 1.75 8.09 -13.23
CA SER A 332 1.16 9.38 -13.59
C SER A 332 2.02 10.58 -13.15
N THR A 333 2.70 10.46 -12.00
CA THR A 333 3.63 11.49 -11.54
C THR A 333 4.86 11.57 -12.45
N ILE A 334 5.41 10.42 -12.81
CA ILE A 334 6.55 10.32 -13.74
C ILE A 334 6.18 10.93 -15.10
N ASP A 335 5.03 10.53 -15.66
CA ASP A 335 4.56 11.07 -16.93
C ASP A 335 4.35 12.59 -16.87
N GLY A 336 3.80 13.11 -15.77
CA GLY A 336 3.62 14.54 -15.55
C GLY A 336 4.95 15.29 -15.48
N ILE A 337 5.96 14.76 -14.81
CA ILE A 337 7.30 15.38 -14.71
C ILE A 337 8.02 15.35 -16.07
N MET A 338 7.85 14.27 -16.82
CA MET A 338 8.54 14.08 -18.12
C MET A 338 7.76 14.60 -19.33
N GLY A 339 6.72 15.41 -19.12
CA GLY A 339 5.97 16.09 -20.19
C GLY A 339 5.02 15.17 -20.97
N GLY A 340 4.51 14.09 -20.32
CA GLY A 340 3.50 13.21 -20.91
C GLY A 340 2.10 13.82 -20.93
N ASP A 341 1.21 13.24 -21.74
CA ASP A 341 -0.20 13.64 -21.82
C ASP A 341 -0.97 13.03 -20.64
N VAL A 342 -1.22 13.85 -19.62
CA VAL A 342 -1.98 13.45 -18.42
C VAL A 342 -3.16 14.40 -18.22
N PRO A 343 -4.30 13.95 -17.64
CA PRO A 343 -5.44 14.81 -17.35
C PRO A 343 -5.13 15.77 -16.19
N THR A 344 -4.21 16.72 -16.45
CA THR A 344 -3.57 17.59 -15.47
C THR A 344 -4.55 18.33 -14.58
N GLN A 345 -5.67 18.80 -15.14
CA GLN A 345 -6.70 19.52 -14.35
C GLN A 345 -7.32 18.61 -13.26
N LYS A 346 -7.65 17.37 -13.61
CA LYS A 346 -8.24 16.41 -12.67
C LYS A 346 -7.21 15.97 -11.61
N TYR A 347 -5.95 15.77 -12.03
CA TYR A 347 -4.87 15.46 -11.11
C TYR A 347 -4.57 16.62 -10.16
N ALA A 348 -4.52 17.86 -10.67
CA ALA A 348 -4.32 19.04 -9.84
C ALA A 348 -5.46 19.25 -8.84
N ALA A 349 -6.72 19.13 -9.30
CA ALA A 349 -7.89 19.22 -8.43
C ALA A 349 -7.86 18.14 -7.34
N GLY A 350 -7.55 16.90 -7.72
CA GLY A 350 -7.36 15.80 -6.78
C GLY A 350 -6.23 16.08 -5.79
N ALA A 351 -5.07 16.56 -6.27
CA ALA A 351 -3.92 16.83 -5.42
C ALA A 351 -4.20 17.93 -4.39
N ILE A 352 -4.88 18.99 -4.79
CA ILE A 352 -5.32 20.05 -3.87
C ILE A 352 -6.27 19.47 -2.82
N LEU A 353 -7.27 18.71 -3.25
CA LEU A 353 -8.26 18.11 -2.34
C LEU A 353 -7.60 17.11 -1.38
N GLY A 354 -6.76 16.21 -1.89
CA GLY A 354 -6.03 15.23 -1.07
C GLY A 354 -5.06 15.88 -0.09
N GLY A 355 -4.37 16.94 -0.53
CA GLY A 355 -3.49 17.75 0.32
C GLY A 355 -4.25 18.43 1.45
N ILE A 356 -5.36 19.10 1.15
CA ILE A 356 -6.21 19.76 2.17
C ILE A 356 -6.77 18.73 3.15
N LEU A 357 -7.33 17.62 2.66
CA LEU A 357 -7.86 16.56 3.52
C LEU A 357 -6.76 15.98 4.42
N SER A 358 -5.54 15.77 3.89
CA SER A 358 -4.42 15.29 4.70
C SER A 358 -3.99 16.31 5.75
N ALA A 359 -4.00 17.60 5.43
CA ALA A 359 -3.66 18.65 6.38
C ALA A 359 -4.67 18.74 7.54
N VAL A 360 -5.97 18.64 7.22
CA VAL A 360 -7.06 18.77 8.21
C VAL A 360 -7.26 17.48 9.02
N MET A 361 -7.12 16.32 8.37
CA MET A 361 -7.45 15.01 8.94
C MET A 361 -6.22 14.16 9.27
N GLY A 362 -5.04 14.76 9.40
CA GLY A 362 -3.83 14.05 9.85
C GLY A 362 -3.33 12.97 8.89
N GLY A 363 -3.34 13.22 7.57
CA GLY A 363 -2.80 12.30 6.56
C GLY A 363 -3.85 11.40 5.87
N LEU A 364 -5.13 11.50 6.23
CA LEU A 364 -6.19 10.64 5.68
C LEU A 364 -6.57 10.95 4.22
N GLY A 365 -6.08 12.04 3.62
CA GLY A 365 -6.34 12.39 2.22
C GLY A 365 -5.95 11.30 1.23
N ILE A 366 -4.86 10.56 1.48
CA ILE A 366 -4.43 9.39 0.71
C ILE A 366 -5.52 8.32 0.75
N THR A 367 -6.03 8.00 1.94
CA THR A 367 -7.01 6.93 2.15
C THR A 367 -8.37 7.27 1.52
N VAL A 368 -8.79 8.54 1.61
CA VAL A 368 -9.99 9.04 0.89
C VAL A 368 -9.78 8.95 -0.62
N GLY A 369 -8.61 9.37 -1.13
CA GLY A 369 -8.24 9.26 -2.55
C GLY A 369 -8.25 7.83 -3.07
N LEU A 370 -7.86 6.87 -2.25
CA LEU A 370 -7.95 5.44 -2.59
C LEU A 370 -9.40 4.99 -2.79
N GLY A 371 -10.35 5.53 -2.01
CA GLY A 371 -11.78 5.29 -2.18
C GLY A 371 -12.34 5.83 -3.50
N PHE A 372 -11.82 6.97 -3.98
CA PHE A 372 -12.12 7.49 -5.32
C PHE A 372 -11.52 6.63 -6.43
N TYR A 373 -10.30 6.13 -6.23
CA TYR A 373 -9.56 5.38 -7.23
C TYR A 373 -10.13 3.99 -7.49
N LEU A 374 -10.44 3.25 -6.41
CA LEU A 374 -10.89 1.86 -6.52
C LEU A 374 -12.33 1.76 -7.05
N PRO A 375 -12.68 0.64 -7.72
CA PRO A 375 -14.07 0.35 -8.07
C PRO A 375 -14.95 0.34 -6.81
N PHE A 376 -16.14 0.94 -6.90
CA PHE A 376 -16.99 1.11 -5.72
C PHE A 376 -17.52 -0.21 -5.15
N ASN A 377 -17.69 -1.25 -5.97
CA ASN A 377 -18.04 -2.58 -5.52
C ASN A 377 -17.04 -3.14 -4.48
N ILE A 378 -15.74 -2.86 -4.63
CA ILE A 378 -14.72 -3.19 -3.63
C ILE A 378 -14.92 -2.37 -2.36
N VAL A 379 -15.15 -1.05 -2.48
CA VAL A 379 -15.40 -0.18 -1.32
C VAL A 379 -16.64 -0.60 -0.55
N LEU A 380 -17.70 -0.97 -1.27
CA LEU A 380 -18.96 -1.44 -0.67
C LEU A 380 -18.74 -2.73 0.12
N THR A 381 -18.06 -3.72 -0.46
CA THR A 381 -17.76 -4.98 0.23
C THR A 381 -16.85 -4.76 1.44
N TYR A 382 -15.84 -3.92 1.30
CA TYR A 382 -14.96 -3.54 2.41
C TYR A 382 -15.74 -2.88 3.55
N SER A 383 -16.72 -2.04 3.23
CA SER A 383 -17.56 -1.35 4.23
C SER A 383 -18.36 -2.32 5.10
N LEU A 384 -18.78 -3.47 4.55
CA LEU A 384 -19.44 -4.52 5.32
C LEU A 384 -18.52 -5.12 6.39
N GLY A 385 -17.25 -5.31 6.05
CA GLY A 385 -16.23 -5.78 7.02
C GLY A 385 -16.02 -4.78 8.16
N THR A 386 -15.88 -3.49 7.82
CA THR A 386 -15.73 -2.42 8.82
C THR A 386 -16.98 -2.30 9.71
N LEU A 387 -18.17 -2.40 9.13
CA LEU A 387 -19.42 -2.42 9.87
C LEU A 387 -19.52 -3.63 10.80
N ALA A 388 -19.14 -4.82 10.31
CA ALA A 388 -19.10 -6.04 11.12
C ALA A 388 -18.14 -5.90 12.31
N ARG A 389 -16.98 -5.22 12.14
CA ARG A 389 -16.07 -4.91 13.23
C ARG A 389 -16.71 -3.98 14.26
N GLU A 390 -17.31 -2.90 13.84
CA GLU A 390 -17.94 -1.94 14.74
C GLU A 390 -19.11 -2.57 15.52
N LEU A 391 -19.93 -3.40 14.86
CA LEU A 391 -20.99 -4.16 15.51
C LEU A 391 -20.42 -5.18 16.52
N SER A 392 -19.38 -5.89 16.14
CA SER A 392 -18.70 -6.83 17.02
C SER A 392 -18.14 -6.14 18.26
N ASP A 393 -17.47 -5.00 18.11
CA ASP A 393 -16.93 -4.22 19.21
C ASP A 393 -18.02 -3.73 20.16
N ARG A 394 -19.20 -3.37 19.65
CA ARG A 394 -20.36 -2.93 20.46
C ARG A 394 -21.07 -4.08 21.18
N ILE A 395 -21.26 -5.22 20.50
CA ILE A 395 -22.07 -6.34 21.03
C ILE A 395 -21.25 -7.28 21.91
N LYS A 396 -20.03 -7.62 21.47
CA LYS A 396 -19.17 -8.61 22.13
C LYS A 396 -17.95 -8.01 22.84
N GLY A 397 -17.69 -6.74 22.59
CA GLY A 397 -16.54 -6.02 23.11
C GLY A 397 -15.29 -6.14 22.24
N GLN A 398 -14.42 -5.14 22.37
CA GLN A 398 -13.19 -5.01 21.59
C GLN A 398 -12.25 -6.22 21.77
N THR A 399 -12.14 -6.75 22.99
CA THR A 399 -11.31 -7.93 23.29
C THR A 399 -11.72 -9.14 22.45
N TRP A 400 -13.03 -9.41 22.30
CA TRP A 400 -13.51 -10.50 21.48
C TRP A 400 -13.19 -10.29 20.01
N SER A 401 -13.35 -9.07 19.51
CA SER A 401 -13.00 -8.73 18.12
C SER A 401 -11.51 -8.94 17.85
N GLU A 402 -10.64 -8.62 18.79
CA GLU A 402 -9.20 -8.80 18.68
C GLU A 402 -8.78 -10.27 18.81
N GLU A 403 -9.39 -11.01 19.72
CA GLU A 403 -8.99 -12.39 20.01
C GLU A 403 -9.60 -13.44 19.07
N VAL A 404 -10.80 -13.19 18.57
CA VAL A 404 -11.54 -14.14 17.72
C VAL A 404 -11.81 -13.54 16.34
N GLY A 405 -12.29 -12.31 16.30
CA GLY A 405 -12.66 -11.64 15.04
C GLY A 405 -11.48 -11.45 14.09
N ILE A 406 -10.33 -10.98 14.58
CA ILE A 406 -9.12 -10.80 13.75
C ILE A 406 -8.60 -12.14 13.20
N PRO A 407 -8.47 -13.24 13.96
CA PRO A 407 -8.16 -14.56 13.42
C PRO A 407 -9.15 -15.05 12.35
N ILE A 408 -10.46 -14.83 12.53
CA ILE A 408 -11.45 -15.14 11.49
C ILE A 408 -11.15 -14.34 10.22
N ALA A 409 -11.02 -13.03 10.35
CA ALA A 409 -10.77 -12.14 9.22
C ALA A 409 -9.46 -12.47 8.49
N ALA A 410 -8.39 -12.79 9.23
CA ALA A 410 -7.13 -13.25 8.67
C ALA A 410 -7.30 -14.57 7.89
N GLY A 411 -8.06 -15.51 8.43
CA GLY A 411 -8.41 -16.75 7.73
C GLY A 411 -9.17 -16.49 6.44
N LEU A 412 -10.17 -15.60 6.45
CA LEU A 412 -10.92 -15.24 5.24
C LEU A 412 -9.99 -14.68 4.15
N ILE A 413 -9.00 -13.85 4.54
CA ILE A 413 -8.00 -13.29 3.61
C ILE A 413 -7.13 -14.40 3.02
N VAL A 414 -6.56 -15.25 3.87
CA VAL A 414 -5.63 -16.29 3.45
C VAL A 414 -6.32 -17.32 2.54
N GLY A 415 -7.53 -17.74 2.87
CA GLY A 415 -8.26 -18.76 2.10
C GLY A 415 -8.55 -18.32 0.67
N GLU A 416 -9.09 -17.12 0.49
CA GLU A 416 -9.38 -16.55 -0.83
C GLU A 416 -8.08 -16.26 -1.62
N ALA A 417 -7.06 -15.71 -0.96
CA ALA A 417 -5.78 -15.41 -1.59
C ALA A 417 -5.07 -16.67 -2.11
N LEU A 418 -5.08 -17.76 -1.35
CA LEU A 418 -4.46 -19.02 -1.78
C LEU A 418 -5.18 -19.64 -2.99
N VAL A 419 -6.51 -19.60 -3.03
CA VAL A 419 -7.29 -20.08 -4.18
C VAL A 419 -7.05 -19.18 -5.39
N GLY A 420 -7.02 -17.84 -5.21
CA GLY A 420 -6.75 -16.90 -6.31
C GLY A 420 -5.34 -17.06 -6.91
N VAL A 421 -4.32 -17.30 -6.08
CA VAL A 421 -2.96 -17.60 -6.57
C VAL A 421 -2.93 -18.98 -7.24
N GLY A 422 -3.65 -19.96 -6.71
CA GLY A 422 -3.79 -21.30 -7.30
C GLY A 422 -4.45 -21.26 -8.66
N ASP A 423 -5.53 -20.50 -8.82
CA ASP A 423 -6.22 -20.28 -10.10
C ASP A 423 -5.32 -19.55 -11.12
N ALA A 424 -4.64 -18.48 -10.70
CA ALA A 424 -3.68 -17.77 -11.53
C ALA A 424 -2.56 -18.70 -12.03
N LEU A 425 -2.04 -19.57 -11.16
CA LEU A 425 -1.04 -20.57 -11.53
C LEU A 425 -1.59 -21.60 -12.51
N HIS A 426 -2.83 -22.06 -12.28
CA HIS A 426 -3.53 -23.00 -13.20
C HIS A 426 -3.69 -22.38 -14.59
N ILE A 427 -4.11 -21.10 -14.68
CA ILE A 427 -4.23 -20.38 -15.97
C ILE A 427 -2.89 -20.36 -16.70
N VAL A 428 -1.79 -19.99 -16.02
CA VAL A 428 -0.45 -19.91 -16.63
C VAL A 428 0.08 -21.27 -17.06
N LEU A 429 -0.19 -22.34 -16.31
CA LEU A 429 0.27 -23.69 -16.64
C LEU A 429 -0.58 -24.35 -17.74
N SER A 430 -1.80 -23.88 -17.98
CA SER A 430 -2.71 -24.40 -19.01
C SER A 430 -2.67 -23.63 -20.32
N SER A 431 -2.03 -22.46 -20.34
CA SER A 431 -1.77 -21.65 -21.53
C SER A 431 -0.49 -22.11 -22.25
#